data_b721d1fdd1672d3477973a2b45c16140
#
_entry.id   b721d1fdd1672d3477973a2b45c16140
#
_cell.length_a   1.000
_cell.length_b   1.000
_cell.length_c   1.000
_cell.angle_alpha   90.00
_cell.angle_beta   90.00
_cell.angle_gamma   90.00
#
_symmetry.space_group_name_H-M   'P 1'
#
loop_
_entity.id
_entity.type
_entity.pdbx_description
1 polymer ?
#
loop_
_entity_poly.entity_id
_entity_poly.type
_entity_poly.pdbx_seq_one_letter_code
_entity_poly.pdbx_strand_id
1 'polypeptide(L)'
;KQRVSIQDLLIDAGYTFNKRDGLRYPAYVRLDSNGCKIPGDKFVVTANGLCCFKPPVIKNFNVISFITEHPELFADYQPGMDKYRLVHLVCSRILNHPIENVEREIASTRHDIKPFNIEDYKLRHFQANDWESQKQFCPFFKPRGIDLKTQCAFRQWYVLAEHKGKDGTIYKNLSFPMYVPGKMDTCVGFEERGYLSNNGKSYRGMAKGSNASEGLWIGSPNNTTLSKSKDVLWFESVYDAMAYYQLHINNNPSLKDAVFI
;
A
#
# COMPACT_ATOMS: atom_id res chain seq x y z
N LYS A 1 -9.14 -20.46 -7.01
CA LYS A 1 -10.39 -20.49 -6.22
C LYS A 1 -11.15 -19.22 -6.52
N GLN A 2 -12.33 -19.33 -7.15
CA GLN A 2 -13.24 -18.21 -7.33
C GLN A 2 -13.68 -17.69 -5.96
N ARG A 3 -13.66 -16.37 -5.80
CA ARG A 3 -14.10 -15.69 -4.57
C ARG A 3 -15.14 -14.64 -4.95
N VAL A 4 -16.21 -14.55 -4.16
CA VAL A 4 -17.16 -13.44 -4.28
C VAL A 4 -16.44 -12.15 -3.89
N SER A 5 -16.44 -11.16 -4.78
CA SER A 5 -15.90 -9.83 -4.48
C SER A 5 -16.96 -8.98 -3.77
N ILE A 6 -16.52 -8.01 -2.95
CA ILE A 6 -17.45 -7.06 -2.34
C ILE A 6 -18.19 -6.21 -3.37
N GLN A 7 -17.60 -6.03 -4.54
CA GLN A 7 -18.16 -5.26 -5.64
C GLN A 7 -19.28 -6.02 -6.34
N ASP A 8 -19.05 -7.32 -6.65
CA ASP A 8 -20.08 -8.19 -7.21
C ASP A 8 -21.29 -8.26 -6.25
N LEU A 9 -21.01 -8.31 -4.96
CA LEU A 9 -22.03 -8.31 -3.92
C LEU A 9 -22.85 -7.01 -3.89
N LEU A 10 -22.20 -5.85 -3.99
CA LEU A 10 -22.88 -4.55 -4.04
C LEU A 10 -23.78 -4.42 -5.27
N ILE A 11 -23.30 -4.93 -6.41
CA ILE A 11 -24.09 -4.93 -7.65
C ILE A 11 -25.31 -5.86 -7.50
N ASP A 12 -25.12 -7.04 -6.97
CA ASP A 12 -26.19 -7.98 -6.69
C ASP A 12 -27.23 -7.41 -5.70
N ALA A 13 -26.78 -6.61 -4.74
CA ALA A 13 -27.61 -5.85 -3.82
C ALA A 13 -28.32 -4.63 -4.44
N GLY A 14 -28.19 -4.42 -5.77
CA GLY A 14 -28.84 -3.34 -6.52
C GLY A 14 -28.14 -2.00 -6.50
N TYR A 15 -26.85 -1.97 -6.17
CA TYR A 15 -26.03 -0.75 -6.26
C TYR A 15 -25.31 -0.65 -7.60
N THR A 16 -25.18 0.57 -8.08
CA THR A 16 -24.49 0.88 -9.35
C THR A 16 -23.20 1.63 -9.07
N PHE A 17 -22.15 1.29 -9.81
CA PHE A 17 -20.86 1.98 -9.71
C PHE A 17 -20.98 3.47 -10.07
N ASN A 18 -20.48 4.35 -9.19
CA ASN A 18 -20.48 5.78 -9.42
C ASN A 18 -19.12 6.30 -9.90
N LYS A 19 -18.98 6.49 -11.20
CA LYS A 19 -17.75 6.96 -11.85
C LYS A 19 -17.27 8.35 -11.35
N ARG A 20 -18.13 9.17 -10.72
CA ARG A 20 -17.81 10.54 -10.29
C ARG A 20 -17.03 10.62 -8.97
N ASP A 21 -17.06 9.59 -8.15
CA ASP A 21 -16.48 9.61 -6.79
C ASP A 21 -14.99 9.19 -6.75
N GLY A 22 -14.36 9.01 -7.92
CA GLY A 22 -12.95 8.64 -8.03
C GLY A 22 -12.70 7.14 -7.95
N LEU A 23 -11.47 6.75 -8.29
CA LEU A 23 -11.12 5.35 -8.57
C LEU A 23 -10.34 4.68 -7.44
N ARG A 24 -9.75 5.48 -6.55
CA ARG A 24 -8.98 4.93 -5.41
C ARG A 24 -9.88 4.23 -4.38
N TYR A 25 -11.11 4.76 -4.23
CA TYR A 25 -12.13 4.22 -3.34
C TYR A 25 -13.44 4.16 -4.14
N PRO A 26 -13.68 3.09 -4.92
CA PRO A 26 -14.84 3.00 -5.76
C PRO A 26 -16.13 3.11 -4.94
N ALA A 27 -17.02 3.98 -5.36
CA ALA A 27 -18.30 4.18 -4.70
C ALA A 27 -19.43 3.54 -5.49
N TYR A 28 -20.34 2.93 -4.77
CA TYR A 28 -21.54 2.31 -5.30
C TYR A 28 -22.77 3.01 -4.70
N VAL A 29 -23.68 3.41 -5.55
CA VAL A 29 -24.88 4.18 -5.19
C VAL A 29 -26.14 3.45 -5.64
N ARG A 30 -27.21 3.58 -4.89
CA ARG A 30 -28.51 3.13 -5.35
C ARG A 30 -29.20 4.26 -6.12
N LEU A 31 -29.89 3.89 -7.20
CA LEU A 31 -30.66 4.80 -8.03
C LEU A 31 -32.15 4.60 -7.75
N ASP A 32 -32.90 5.69 -7.82
CA ASP A 32 -34.37 5.64 -7.79
C ASP A 32 -34.96 5.25 -9.17
N SER A 33 -36.27 5.18 -9.27
CA SER A 33 -36.99 4.87 -10.52
C SER A 33 -36.71 5.85 -11.67
N ASN A 34 -36.23 7.05 -11.37
CA ASN A 34 -35.90 8.10 -12.33
C ASN A 34 -34.39 8.10 -12.69
N GLY A 35 -33.61 7.14 -12.18
CA GLY A 35 -32.18 7.08 -12.36
C GLY A 35 -31.37 8.09 -11.55
N CYS A 36 -32.01 8.77 -10.58
CA CYS A 36 -31.34 9.72 -9.70
C CYS A 36 -30.76 8.98 -8.47
N LYS A 37 -29.64 9.46 -7.95
CA LYS A 37 -29.02 8.88 -6.77
C LYS A 37 -29.87 9.10 -5.51
N ILE A 38 -30.10 8.04 -4.74
CA ILE A 38 -30.77 8.14 -3.46
C ILE A 38 -29.78 8.74 -2.46
N PRO A 39 -30.07 9.91 -1.85
CA PRO A 39 -29.20 10.55 -0.87
C PRO A 39 -28.93 9.64 0.33
N GLY A 40 -27.64 9.54 0.73
CA GLY A 40 -27.23 8.73 1.89
C GLY A 40 -27.17 7.22 1.63
N ASP A 41 -27.61 6.72 0.48
CA ASP A 41 -27.53 5.29 0.14
C ASP A 41 -26.34 5.02 -0.81
N LYS A 42 -25.16 5.02 -0.18
CA LYS A 42 -23.86 4.90 -0.85
C LYS A 42 -22.94 4.01 -0.04
N PHE A 43 -22.28 3.08 -0.69
CA PHE A 43 -21.16 2.34 -0.13
C PHE A 43 -19.86 2.67 -0.86
N VAL A 44 -18.76 2.70 -0.12
CA VAL A 44 -17.42 2.97 -0.64
C VAL A 44 -16.56 1.74 -0.40
N VAL A 45 -15.93 1.23 -1.44
CA VAL A 45 -15.05 0.06 -1.35
C VAL A 45 -13.66 0.49 -0.91
N THR A 46 -13.06 -0.25 0.01
CA THR A 46 -11.71 -0.01 0.51
C THR A 46 -10.66 -0.22 -0.58
N ALA A 47 -9.49 0.41 -0.44
CA ALA A 47 -8.43 0.36 -1.45
C ALA A 47 -7.94 -1.06 -1.79
N ASN A 48 -8.06 -2.01 -0.84
CA ASN A 48 -7.71 -3.42 -1.06
C ASN A 48 -8.83 -4.23 -1.74
N GLY A 49 -10.04 -3.64 -1.94
CA GLY A 49 -11.17 -4.30 -2.57
C GLY A 49 -11.85 -5.38 -1.73
N LEU A 50 -11.47 -5.56 -0.46
CA LEU A 50 -11.96 -6.65 0.39
C LEU A 50 -13.17 -6.26 1.24
N CYS A 51 -13.37 -4.97 1.49
CA CYS A 51 -14.43 -4.44 2.34
C CYS A 51 -15.10 -3.23 1.70
N CYS A 52 -16.28 -2.88 2.21
CA CYS A 52 -16.93 -1.60 1.96
C CYS A 52 -17.37 -0.95 3.27
N PHE A 53 -17.71 0.34 3.23
CA PHE A 53 -18.28 1.07 4.35
C PHE A 53 -19.34 2.07 3.86
N LYS A 54 -20.27 2.45 4.72
CA LYS A 54 -21.32 3.44 4.44
C LYS A 54 -21.00 4.77 5.12
N PRO A 55 -20.58 5.82 4.37
CA PRO A 55 -20.35 7.14 4.96
C PRO A 55 -21.63 7.70 5.64
N PRO A 56 -21.50 8.50 6.71
CA PRO A 56 -20.27 8.96 7.36
C PRO A 56 -19.64 7.94 8.34
N VAL A 57 -20.28 6.79 8.57
CA VAL A 57 -19.81 5.79 9.52
C VAL A 57 -18.69 4.96 8.89
N ILE A 58 -17.55 4.85 9.58
CA ILE A 58 -16.38 4.08 9.12
C ILE A 58 -16.44 2.64 9.70
N LYS A 59 -17.58 2.00 9.59
CA LYS A 59 -17.71 0.56 9.91
C LYS A 59 -17.47 -0.22 8.62
N ASN A 60 -16.40 -1.02 8.59
CA ASN A 60 -16.08 -1.85 7.44
C ASN A 60 -16.91 -3.14 7.42
N PHE A 61 -17.49 -3.44 6.26
CA PHE A 61 -18.21 -4.68 5.98
C PHE A 61 -17.39 -5.51 5.00
N ASN A 62 -17.05 -6.71 5.36
CA ASN A 62 -16.61 -7.74 4.40
C ASN A 62 -17.84 -8.43 3.81
N VAL A 63 -17.65 -9.37 2.87
CA VAL A 63 -18.75 -10.09 2.21
C VAL A 63 -19.75 -10.70 3.21
N ILE A 64 -19.24 -11.36 4.25
CA ILE A 64 -20.11 -12.04 5.24
C ILE A 64 -20.86 -11.02 6.08
N SER A 65 -20.17 -10.04 6.65
CA SER A 65 -20.81 -9.03 7.50
C SER A 65 -21.76 -8.13 6.72
N PHE A 66 -21.50 -7.86 5.45
CA PHE A 66 -22.42 -7.10 4.60
C PHE A 66 -23.75 -7.84 4.44
N ILE A 67 -23.73 -9.13 4.08
CA ILE A 67 -24.94 -9.94 3.91
C ILE A 67 -25.71 -10.08 5.24
N THR A 68 -24.99 -10.31 6.35
CA THR A 68 -25.64 -10.55 7.66
C THR A 68 -26.23 -9.29 8.28
N GLU A 69 -25.71 -8.10 7.95
CA GLU A 69 -26.20 -6.82 8.47
C GLU A 69 -27.20 -6.13 7.53
N HIS A 70 -27.24 -6.54 6.25
CA HIS A 70 -28.17 -6.00 5.26
C HIS A 70 -28.92 -7.12 4.52
N PRO A 71 -29.55 -8.07 5.25
CA PRO A 71 -30.19 -9.23 4.62
C PRO A 71 -31.32 -8.85 3.65
N GLU A 72 -32.01 -7.74 3.94
CA GLU A 72 -33.13 -7.22 3.14
C GLU A 72 -32.74 -6.80 1.72
N LEU A 73 -31.46 -6.63 1.45
CA LEU A 73 -30.97 -6.26 0.12
C LEU A 73 -30.90 -7.43 -0.86
N PHE A 74 -31.05 -8.66 -0.39
CA PHE A 74 -30.86 -9.86 -1.20
C PHE A 74 -32.20 -10.59 -1.45
N ALA A 75 -32.40 -10.96 -2.71
CA ALA A 75 -33.62 -11.70 -3.13
C ALA A 75 -33.79 -13.07 -2.45
N ASP A 76 -32.67 -13.65 -1.99
CA ASP A 76 -32.67 -14.93 -1.26
C ASP A 76 -33.18 -14.83 0.17
N TYR A 77 -33.32 -13.62 0.71
CA TYR A 77 -33.72 -13.42 2.10
C TYR A 77 -35.17 -13.73 2.37
N GLN A 78 -35.42 -14.46 3.44
CA GLN A 78 -36.75 -14.72 4.01
C GLN A 78 -36.74 -14.36 5.48
N PRO A 79 -37.80 -13.68 6.00
CA PRO A 79 -37.93 -13.39 7.43
C PRO A 79 -37.78 -14.64 8.30
N GLY A 80 -36.89 -14.56 9.30
CA GLY A 80 -36.61 -15.70 10.19
C GLY A 80 -35.53 -16.68 9.67
N MET A 81 -34.97 -16.46 8.49
CA MET A 81 -33.88 -17.26 7.96
C MET A 81 -32.61 -17.07 8.80
N ASP A 82 -31.87 -18.17 9.00
CA ASP A 82 -30.52 -18.10 9.55
C ASP A 82 -29.57 -17.28 8.66
N LYS A 83 -28.82 -16.38 9.30
CA LYS A 83 -27.96 -15.43 8.59
C LYS A 83 -26.84 -16.10 7.78
N TYR A 84 -26.26 -17.18 8.30
CA TYR A 84 -25.19 -17.90 7.58
C TYR A 84 -25.74 -18.74 6.43
N ARG A 85 -26.99 -19.21 6.56
CA ARG A 85 -27.70 -19.83 5.43
C ARG A 85 -27.89 -18.84 4.29
N LEU A 86 -28.27 -17.59 4.60
CA LEU A 86 -28.37 -16.52 3.61
C LEU A 86 -27.01 -16.26 2.94
N VAL A 87 -25.93 -16.15 3.72
CA VAL A 87 -24.56 -15.98 3.17
C VAL A 87 -24.22 -17.10 2.18
N HIS A 88 -24.55 -18.35 2.54
CA HIS A 88 -24.28 -19.49 1.65
C HIS A 88 -25.09 -19.40 0.35
N LEU A 89 -26.38 -19.07 0.40
CA LEU A 89 -27.24 -18.93 -0.77
C LEU A 89 -26.77 -17.83 -1.71
N VAL A 90 -26.56 -16.62 -1.18
CA VAL A 90 -26.09 -15.45 -1.96
C VAL A 90 -24.73 -15.73 -2.60
N CYS A 91 -23.75 -16.23 -1.82
CA CYS A 91 -22.43 -16.52 -2.37
C CYS A 91 -22.45 -17.64 -3.43
N SER A 92 -23.26 -18.70 -3.20
CA SER A 92 -23.39 -19.79 -4.18
C SER A 92 -24.05 -19.30 -5.48
N ARG A 93 -25.09 -18.45 -5.38
CA ARG A 93 -25.76 -17.87 -6.54
C ARG A 93 -24.80 -17.00 -7.36
N ILE A 94 -24.06 -16.09 -6.70
CA ILE A 94 -23.10 -15.22 -7.40
C ILE A 94 -21.97 -16.04 -8.04
N LEU A 95 -21.50 -17.12 -7.41
CA LEU A 95 -20.45 -17.99 -7.97
C LEU A 95 -20.94 -18.84 -9.15
N ASN A 96 -22.19 -19.30 -9.11
CA ASN A 96 -22.78 -20.14 -10.16
C ASN A 96 -23.33 -19.33 -11.34
N HIS A 97 -23.70 -18.07 -11.07
CA HIS A 97 -24.18 -17.10 -12.07
C HIS A 97 -23.37 -15.82 -11.94
N PRO A 98 -22.08 -15.83 -12.36
CA PRO A 98 -21.26 -14.64 -12.30
C PRO A 98 -21.93 -13.52 -13.07
N ILE A 99 -21.91 -12.32 -12.51
CA ILE A 99 -22.45 -11.11 -13.14
C ILE A 99 -21.59 -10.84 -14.37
N GLU A 100 -22.10 -11.26 -15.54
CA GLU A 100 -21.49 -10.96 -16.83
C GLU A 100 -21.69 -9.47 -17.11
N ASN A 101 -20.66 -8.80 -17.61
CA ASN A 101 -20.68 -7.39 -18.06
C ASN A 101 -20.69 -6.29 -16.99
N VAL A 102 -20.16 -6.53 -15.81
CA VAL A 102 -19.59 -5.39 -15.09
C VAL A 102 -18.23 -5.11 -15.71
N GLU A 103 -18.16 -4.07 -16.54
CA GLU A 103 -16.85 -3.51 -16.92
C GLU A 103 -16.09 -3.25 -15.62
N ARG A 104 -15.17 -4.15 -15.29
CA ARG A 104 -14.31 -4.00 -14.12
C ARG A 104 -13.27 -2.93 -14.43
N GLU A 105 -13.75 -1.68 -14.59
CA GLU A 105 -12.89 -0.51 -14.81
C GLU A 105 -11.84 -0.31 -13.68
N ILE A 106 -11.95 -1.07 -12.60
CA ILE A 106 -11.01 -1.01 -11.48
C ILE A 106 -9.62 -1.54 -11.85
N ALA A 107 -9.54 -2.43 -12.84
CA ALA A 107 -8.25 -2.88 -13.34
C ALA A 107 -7.58 -1.85 -14.25
N SER A 108 -8.35 -1.02 -14.96
CA SER A 108 -7.81 -0.07 -15.95
C SER A 108 -7.07 1.11 -15.31
N THR A 109 -7.45 1.51 -14.10
CA THR A 109 -6.79 2.65 -13.45
C THR A 109 -5.39 2.37 -12.92
N ARG A 110 -5.01 1.10 -12.77
CA ARG A 110 -3.61 0.73 -12.53
C ARG A 110 -2.78 0.75 -13.82
N HIS A 111 -3.42 0.60 -14.99
CA HIS A 111 -2.70 0.56 -16.28
C HIS A 111 -2.31 1.94 -16.82
N ASP A 112 -2.96 3.03 -16.36
CA ASP A 112 -2.61 4.39 -16.79
C ASP A 112 -1.52 5.05 -15.94
N ILE A 113 -1.05 4.38 -14.87
CA ILE A 113 0.09 4.87 -14.11
C ILE A 113 1.35 4.38 -14.84
N LYS A 114 2.10 5.32 -15.44
CA LYS A 114 3.43 5.03 -15.96
C LYS A 114 4.19 4.19 -14.94
N PRO A 115 4.72 3.01 -15.31
CA PRO A 115 5.54 2.21 -14.40
C PRO A 115 6.66 3.04 -13.81
N PHE A 116 7.11 2.68 -12.61
CA PHE A 116 8.24 3.33 -11.99
C PHE A 116 9.47 3.25 -12.90
N ASN A 117 10.13 4.39 -13.07
CA ASN A 117 11.40 4.46 -13.75
C ASN A 117 12.40 5.24 -12.87
N ILE A 118 13.48 4.60 -12.48
CA ILE A 118 14.52 5.20 -11.64
C ILE A 118 15.19 6.40 -12.30
N GLU A 119 15.24 6.43 -13.64
CA GLU A 119 15.82 7.52 -14.43
C GLU A 119 15.02 8.84 -14.36
N ASP A 120 13.75 8.78 -13.92
CA ASP A 120 12.94 9.98 -13.66
C ASP A 120 13.42 10.75 -12.40
N TYR A 121 14.41 10.20 -11.67
CA TYR A 121 14.94 10.74 -10.41
C TYR A 121 16.41 11.08 -10.50
N LYS A 122 16.79 12.22 -9.93
CA LYS A 122 18.21 12.53 -9.69
C LYS A 122 18.60 11.97 -8.32
N LEU A 123 19.45 10.94 -8.34
CA LEU A 123 19.86 10.24 -7.12
C LEU A 123 21.12 10.84 -6.54
N ARG A 124 21.17 10.91 -5.21
CA ARG A 124 22.36 11.23 -4.43
C ARG A 124 22.60 10.13 -3.41
N HIS A 125 23.77 9.52 -3.48
CA HIS A 125 24.19 8.47 -2.58
C HIS A 125 24.92 9.05 -1.36
N PHE A 126 24.75 8.40 -0.23
CA PHE A 126 25.44 8.75 1.00
C PHE A 126 26.93 8.40 0.88
N GLN A 127 27.79 9.38 1.24
CA GLN A 127 29.23 9.20 1.28
C GLN A 127 29.72 9.28 2.73
N ALA A 128 30.26 8.16 3.24
CA ALA A 128 30.64 8.04 4.65
C ALA A 128 31.80 8.98 5.06
N ASN A 129 32.65 9.37 4.12
CA ASN A 129 33.84 10.21 4.34
C ASN A 129 33.64 11.65 3.85
N ASP A 130 32.43 12.04 3.48
CA ASP A 130 32.08 13.37 3.01
C ASP A 130 31.04 14.03 3.88
N TRP A 131 31.46 15.07 4.61
CA TRP A 131 30.60 15.84 5.51
C TRP A 131 29.41 16.51 4.80
N GLU A 132 29.63 17.05 3.61
CA GLU A 132 28.57 17.71 2.85
C GLU A 132 27.51 16.71 2.37
N SER A 133 27.93 15.50 2.05
CA SER A 133 27.00 14.40 1.79
C SER A 133 26.20 14.05 3.04
N GLN A 134 26.88 13.77 4.16
CA GLN A 134 26.26 13.40 5.43
C GLN A 134 25.22 14.43 5.90
N LYS A 135 25.56 15.72 5.78
CA LYS A 135 24.69 16.84 6.15
C LYS A 135 23.34 16.82 5.42
N GLN A 136 23.31 16.37 4.18
CA GLN A 136 22.07 16.30 3.39
C GLN A 136 21.11 15.23 3.90
N PHE A 137 21.60 14.15 4.48
CA PHE A 137 20.81 13.06 5.04
C PHE A 137 20.40 13.28 6.50
N CYS A 138 21.15 14.11 7.22
CA CYS A 138 20.94 14.41 8.63
C CYS A 138 19.48 14.78 8.99
N PRO A 139 18.78 15.62 8.24
CA PRO A 139 17.39 15.99 8.56
C PRO A 139 16.40 14.82 8.56
N PHE A 140 16.71 13.72 7.90
CA PHE A 140 15.87 12.54 7.84
C PHE A 140 16.15 11.54 8.97
N PHE A 141 17.40 11.42 9.39
CA PHE A 141 17.83 10.43 10.37
C PHE A 141 17.90 10.97 11.80
N LYS A 142 18.39 12.21 11.99
CA LYS A 142 18.54 12.83 13.32
C LYS A 142 17.23 12.87 14.13
N PRO A 143 16.07 13.28 13.54
CA PRO A 143 14.80 13.29 14.28
C PRO A 143 14.29 11.89 14.65
N ARG A 144 14.86 10.84 14.05
CA ARG A 144 14.56 9.44 14.32
C ARG A 144 15.57 8.76 15.23
N GLY A 145 16.59 9.49 15.70
CA GLY A 145 17.63 8.95 16.56
C GLY A 145 18.58 7.96 15.89
N ILE A 146 18.59 7.89 14.56
CA ILE A 146 19.50 7.00 13.80
C ILE A 146 20.87 7.65 13.70
N ASP A 147 21.86 7.02 14.34
CA ASP A 147 23.24 7.51 14.41
C ASP A 147 24.00 7.35 13.08
N LEU A 148 25.12 8.06 12.96
CA LEU A 148 25.95 8.06 11.79
C LEU A 148 26.55 6.67 11.49
N LYS A 149 26.88 5.89 12.53
CA LYS A 149 27.44 4.54 12.37
C LYS A 149 26.44 3.61 11.70
N THR A 150 25.18 3.69 12.11
CA THR A 150 24.07 2.94 11.50
C THR A 150 23.79 3.42 10.06
N GLN A 151 23.80 4.73 9.82
CA GLN A 151 23.68 5.28 8.46
C GLN A 151 24.79 4.74 7.55
N CYS A 152 26.04 4.72 8.03
CA CYS A 152 27.18 4.16 7.28
C CYS A 152 26.98 2.66 6.97
N ALA A 153 26.44 1.88 7.93
CA ALA A 153 26.20 0.46 7.74
C ALA A 153 25.18 0.19 6.62
N PHE A 154 24.15 1.00 6.54
CA PHE A 154 23.07 0.84 5.54
C PHE A 154 23.21 1.75 4.32
N ARG A 155 24.35 2.42 4.09
CA ARG A 155 24.53 3.46 3.05
C ARG A 155 24.18 3.06 1.63
N GLN A 156 24.19 1.78 1.31
CA GLN A 156 23.85 1.27 -0.02
C GLN A 156 22.34 1.05 -0.21
N TRP A 157 21.57 1.11 0.86
CA TRP A 157 20.16 0.72 0.90
C TRP A 157 19.20 1.89 1.03
N TYR A 158 19.71 3.11 0.90
CA TYR A 158 18.91 4.33 0.81
C TYR A 158 19.62 5.39 -0.05
N VAL A 159 18.84 6.29 -0.60
CA VAL A 159 19.32 7.41 -1.42
C VAL A 159 18.49 8.65 -1.14
N LEU A 160 18.99 9.84 -1.47
CA LEU A 160 18.12 10.99 -1.69
C LEU A 160 17.71 11.01 -3.16
N ALA A 161 16.40 10.99 -3.41
CA ALA A 161 15.85 11.06 -4.74
C ALA A 161 15.14 12.41 -4.94
N GLU A 162 15.57 13.13 -5.98
CA GLU A 162 14.96 14.39 -6.40
C GLU A 162 14.15 14.15 -7.67
N HIS A 163 12.91 14.60 -7.69
CA HIS A 163 12.08 14.59 -8.88
C HIS A 163 11.28 15.88 -9.02
N LYS A 164 10.92 16.24 -10.23
CA LYS A 164 10.13 17.42 -10.54
C LYS A 164 8.64 17.03 -10.60
N GLY A 165 7.83 17.66 -9.77
CA GLY A 165 6.38 17.51 -9.81
C GLY A 165 5.76 18.13 -11.05
N LYS A 166 4.48 17.86 -11.31
CA LYS A 166 3.73 18.45 -12.42
C LYS A 166 3.60 19.98 -12.32
N ASP A 167 3.64 20.50 -11.11
CA ASP A 167 3.61 21.94 -10.77
C ASP A 167 4.99 22.61 -10.91
N GLY A 168 6.01 21.87 -11.34
CA GLY A 168 7.38 22.35 -11.44
C GLY A 168 8.17 22.32 -10.14
N THR A 169 7.56 21.98 -9.01
CA THR A 169 8.22 21.87 -7.70
C THR A 169 9.21 20.70 -7.69
N ILE A 170 10.39 20.95 -7.13
CA ILE A 170 11.40 19.92 -6.92
C ILE A 170 11.17 19.29 -5.54
N TYR A 171 10.83 18.01 -5.54
CA TYR A 171 10.71 17.21 -4.34
C TYR A 171 12.00 16.44 -4.10
N LYS A 172 12.48 16.46 -2.87
CA LYS A 172 13.66 15.75 -2.43
C LYS A 172 13.30 14.91 -1.21
N ASN A 173 13.28 13.60 -1.39
CA ASN A 173 12.90 12.65 -0.35
C ASN A 173 14.05 11.69 -0.06
N LEU A 174 14.13 11.23 1.21
CA LEU A 174 14.87 10.04 1.52
C LEU A 174 14.10 8.85 0.97
N SER A 175 14.72 8.10 0.07
CA SER A 175 14.09 7.02 -0.68
C SER A 175 14.80 5.72 -0.40
N PHE A 176 14.00 4.70 -0.13
CA PHE A 176 14.42 3.33 0.11
C PHE A 176 14.07 2.48 -1.11
N PRO A 177 15.08 2.06 -1.90
CA PRO A 177 14.85 1.29 -3.12
C PRO A 177 14.19 -0.05 -2.81
N MET A 178 13.18 -0.39 -3.61
CA MET A 178 12.46 -1.64 -3.55
C MET A 178 12.89 -2.54 -4.70
N TYR A 179 13.34 -3.73 -4.37
CA TYR A 179 13.83 -4.71 -5.32
C TYR A 179 12.94 -5.94 -5.36
N VAL A 180 12.90 -6.60 -6.50
CA VAL A 180 12.28 -7.93 -6.61
C VAL A 180 13.18 -8.93 -5.88
N PRO A 181 12.67 -9.73 -4.92
CA PRO A 181 13.46 -10.73 -4.23
C PRO A 181 14.17 -11.68 -5.21
N GLY A 182 15.48 -11.83 -5.05
CA GLY A 182 16.31 -12.61 -5.96
C GLY A 182 16.76 -11.90 -7.23
N LYS A 183 16.28 -10.67 -7.51
CA LYS A 183 16.67 -9.83 -8.64
C LYS A 183 17.03 -8.42 -8.16
N MET A 184 18.14 -8.31 -7.43
CA MET A 184 18.58 -7.08 -6.78
C MET A 184 19.07 -5.99 -7.76
N ASP A 185 19.11 -6.26 -9.04
CA ASP A 185 19.37 -5.32 -10.14
C ASP A 185 18.09 -4.63 -10.62
N THR A 186 16.92 -5.17 -10.29
CA THR A 186 15.63 -4.66 -10.75
C THR A 186 14.93 -3.87 -9.64
N CYS A 187 15.15 -2.54 -9.64
CA CYS A 187 14.44 -1.62 -8.76
C CYS A 187 13.04 -1.32 -9.33
N VAL A 188 12.00 -1.68 -8.57
CA VAL A 188 10.60 -1.53 -8.99
C VAL A 188 9.86 -0.41 -8.26
N GLY A 189 10.56 0.37 -7.44
CA GLY A 189 9.96 1.49 -6.73
C GLY A 189 10.84 2.05 -5.63
N PHE A 190 10.35 3.14 -5.03
CA PHE A 190 10.90 3.72 -3.81
C PHE A 190 9.81 3.83 -2.74
N GLU A 191 10.12 3.44 -1.52
CA GLU A 191 9.43 3.95 -0.35
C GLU A 191 10.05 5.30 0.02
N GLU A 192 9.24 6.33 0.24
CA GLU A 192 9.73 7.70 0.39
C GLU A 192 9.37 8.30 1.74
N ARG A 193 10.30 9.10 2.26
CA ARG A 193 10.14 9.92 3.46
C ARG A 193 10.57 11.35 3.17
N GLY A 194 9.65 12.29 3.36
CA GLY A 194 9.93 13.72 3.27
C GLY A 194 10.55 14.27 4.56
N TYR A 195 10.93 15.54 4.49
CA TYR A 195 11.38 16.28 5.67
C TYR A 195 10.29 16.36 6.74
N LEU A 196 10.71 16.35 7.98
CA LEU A 196 9.82 16.66 9.09
C LEU A 196 9.50 18.17 9.03
N SER A 197 8.24 18.49 8.84
CA SER A 197 7.77 19.89 8.84
C SER A 197 7.69 20.43 10.27
N ASN A 198 7.60 21.75 10.42
CA ASN A 198 7.51 22.44 11.71
C ASN A 198 6.29 22.02 12.56
N ASN A 199 5.26 21.46 11.94
CA ASN A 199 4.07 20.92 12.62
C ASN A 199 4.20 19.42 12.96
N GLY A 200 5.38 18.83 12.86
CA GLY A 200 5.66 17.43 13.19
C GLY A 200 5.20 16.42 12.13
N LYS A 201 4.68 16.87 10.99
CA LYS A 201 4.25 15.98 9.90
C LYS A 201 5.36 15.82 8.87
N SER A 202 5.55 14.62 8.36
CA SER A 202 6.44 14.33 7.24
C SER A 202 5.69 13.57 6.15
N TYR A 203 6.10 13.76 4.90
CA TYR A 203 5.60 12.92 3.82
C TYR A 203 6.00 11.47 4.05
N ARG A 204 5.05 10.56 3.89
CA ARG A 204 5.24 9.11 3.90
C ARG A 204 4.45 8.54 2.73
N GLY A 205 5.13 7.87 1.84
CA GLY A 205 4.47 7.33 0.65
C GLY A 205 5.42 6.50 -0.17
N MET A 206 4.95 6.20 -1.37
CA MET A 206 5.73 5.52 -2.39
C MET A 206 5.91 6.44 -3.59
N ALA A 207 7.02 6.31 -4.26
CA ALA A 207 7.26 6.97 -5.55
C ALA A 207 6.19 6.53 -6.56
N LYS A 208 5.83 7.47 -7.45
CA LYS A 208 4.78 7.21 -8.44
C LYS A 208 5.16 6.03 -9.35
N GLY A 209 4.23 5.10 -9.53
CA GLY A 209 4.42 3.91 -10.37
C GLY A 209 5.13 2.75 -9.67
N SER A 210 5.55 2.91 -8.40
CA SER A 210 6.17 1.84 -7.62
C SER A 210 5.27 0.62 -7.52
N ASN A 211 5.87 -0.57 -7.63
CA ASN A 211 5.17 -1.85 -7.56
C ASN A 211 5.48 -2.60 -6.25
N ALA A 212 4.70 -2.28 -5.20
CA ALA A 212 4.82 -2.93 -3.89
C ALA A 212 4.30 -4.38 -3.85
N SER A 213 3.64 -4.85 -4.91
CA SER A 213 3.21 -6.25 -4.99
C SER A 213 4.33 -7.19 -5.43
N GLU A 214 5.37 -6.66 -6.07
CA GLU A 214 6.51 -7.44 -6.57
C GLU A 214 7.81 -7.11 -5.85
N GLY A 215 7.94 -5.90 -5.33
CA GLY A 215 9.17 -5.43 -4.71
C GLY A 215 9.02 -5.02 -3.26
N LEU A 216 10.12 -5.16 -2.53
CA LEU A 216 10.26 -4.71 -1.15
C LEU A 216 11.67 -4.16 -0.93
N TRP A 217 11.83 -3.36 0.12
CA TRP A 217 13.16 -2.95 0.55
C TRP A 217 13.88 -4.16 1.16
N ILE A 218 15.13 -4.37 0.75
CA ILE A 218 15.99 -5.44 1.27
C ILE A 218 17.33 -4.80 1.57
N GLY A 219 17.75 -4.79 2.83
CA GLY A 219 19.01 -4.18 3.26
C GLY A 219 19.88 -5.13 4.05
N SER A 220 21.21 -5.03 3.90
CA SER A 220 22.17 -5.76 4.72
C SER A 220 23.42 -4.91 4.94
N PRO A 221 23.89 -4.73 6.17
CA PRO A 221 25.09 -3.93 6.47
C PRO A 221 26.35 -4.39 5.71
N ASN A 222 26.55 -5.69 5.60
CA ASN A 222 27.69 -6.31 4.89
C ASN A 222 27.35 -6.77 3.46
N ASN A 223 26.21 -6.30 2.89
CA ASN A 223 25.73 -6.70 1.56
C ASN A 223 25.53 -8.22 1.40
N THR A 224 25.18 -8.88 2.49
CA THR A 224 24.82 -10.30 2.46
C THR A 224 23.55 -10.48 1.63
N THR A 225 23.58 -11.39 0.68
CA THR A 225 22.41 -11.68 -0.16
C THR A 225 21.39 -12.51 0.63
N LEU A 226 20.10 -12.40 0.25
CA LEU A 226 19.03 -13.14 0.90
C LEU A 226 19.28 -14.66 0.93
N SER A 227 19.89 -15.22 -0.12
CA SER A 227 20.21 -16.65 -0.21
C SER A 227 21.39 -17.10 0.66
N LYS A 228 22.25 -16.17 1.10
CA LYS A 228 23.42 -16.44 1.93
C LYS A 228 23.24 -16.05 3.39
N SER A 229 22.21 -15.28 3.70
CA SER A 229 21.94 -14.85 5.06
C SER A 229 21.41 -16.01 5.91
N LYS A 230 21.91 -16.09 7.15
CA LYS A 230 21.38 -17.02 8.16
C LYS A 230 20.16 -16.46 8.86
N ASP A 231 20.10 -15.12 8.98
CA ASP A 231 19.06 -14.40 9.70
C ASP A 231 18.35 -13.41 8.77
N VAL A 232 17.05 -13.54 8.64
CA VAL A 232 16.19 -12.60 7.91
C VAL A 232 15.20 -12.00 8.89
N LEU A 233 15.27 -10.68 9.04
CA LEU A 233 14.51 -9.93 10.02
C LEU A 233 13.49 -9.03 9.31
N TRP A 234 12.22 -9.10 9.72
CA TRP A 234 11.11 -8.36 9.12
C TRP A 234 10.67 -7.20 9.99
N PHE A 235 10.46 -6.04 9.37
CA PHE A 235 10.06 -4.80 10.03
C PHE A 235 8.94 -4.09 9.27
N GLU A 236 8.16 -3.28 9.99
CA GLU A 236 7.10 -2.46 9.38
C GLU A 236 7.68 -1.25 8.62
N SER A 237 8.89 -0.82 8.93
CA SER A 237 9.57 0.27 8.24
C SER A 237 11.09 0.12 8.25
N VAL A 238 11.74 0.74 7.28
CA VAL A 238 13.21 0.78 7.21
C VAL A 238 13.82 1.47 8.44
N TYR A 239 13.15 2.48 9.00
CA TYR A 239 13.63 3.12 10.22
C TYR A 239 13.63 2.17 11.42
N ASP A 240 12.63 1.29 11.52
CA ASP A 240 12.57 0.30 12.60
C ASP A 240 13.68 -0.75 12.43
N ALA A 241 13.94 -1.18 11.21
CA ALA A 241 15.05 -2.05 10.87
C ALA A 241 16.41 -1.45 11.28
N MET A 242 16.66 -0.17 10.92
CA MET A 242 17.88 0.54 11.26
C MET A 242 17.99 0.77 12.78
N ALA A 243 16.91 1.13 13.46
CA ALA A 243 16.89 1.31 14.91
C ALA A 243 17.17 -0.01 15.64
N TYR A 244 16.56 -1.10 15.20
CA TYR A 244 16.84 -2.42 15.76
C TYR A 244 18.32 -2.79 15.63
N TYR A 245 18.89 -2.63 14.45
CA TYR A 245 20.31 -2.83 14.22
C TYR A 245 21.16 -1.98 15.18
N GLN A 246 20.88 -0.69 15.27
CA GLN A 246 21.60 0.25 16.13
C GLN A 246 21.60 -0.19 17.60
N LEU A 247 20.46 -0.61 18.11
CA LEU A 247 20.28 -1.00 19.51
C LEU A 247 20.95 -2.33 19.84
N HIS A 248 21.03 -3.25 18.89
CA HIS A 248 21.43 -4.62 19.16
C HIS A 248 22.80 -5.02 18.62
N ILE A 249 23.41 -4.23 17.71
CA ILE A 249 24.66 -4.62 17.04
C ILE A 249 25.85 -4.86 17.99
N ASN A 250 25.91 -4.13 19.09
CA ASN A 250 27.00 -4.30 20.08
C ASN A 250 26.89 -5.63 20.84
N ASN A 251 25.66 -6.12 21.07
CA ASN A 251 25.40 -7.38 21.78
C ASN A 251 25.24 -8.56 20.82
N ASN A 252 24.95 -8.30 19.56
CA ASN A 252 24.78 -9.32 18.52
C ASN A 252 25.53 -8.91 17.24
N PRO A 253 26.84 -9.15 17.15
CA PRO A 253 27.64 -8.79 15.98
C PRO A 253 27.23 -9.50 14.68
N SER A 254 26.50 -10.64 14.77
CA SER A 254 26.01 -11.36 13.59
C SER A 254 25.00 -10.56 12.75
N LEU A 255 24.38 -9.53 13.34
CA LEU A 255 23.49 -8.62 12.63
C LEU A 255 24.14 -7.90 11.44
N LYS A 256 25.48 -7.84 11.38
CA LYS A 256 26.20 -7.32 10.21
C LYS A 256 25.92 -8.13 8.95
N ASP A 257 25.73 -9.45 9.11
CA ASP A 257 25.51 -10.40 8.03
C ASP A 257 24.03 -10.78 7.88
N ALA A 258 23.15 -10.22 8.71
CA ALA A 258 21.71 -10.40 8.58
C ALA A 258 21.14 -9.60 7.40
N VAL A 259 20.01 -10.06 6.90
CA VAL A 259 19.18 -9.35 5.93
C VAL A 259 17.96 -8.79 6.65
N PHE A 260 17.68 -7.51 6.43
CA PHE A 260 16.58 -6.74 6.96
C PHE A 260 15.58 -6.47 5.83
N ILE A 261 14.30 -6.71 6.12
CA ILE A 261 13.21 -6.55 5.16
C ILE A 261 12.11 -5.70 5.77
#